data_4a222bb4fa43b7ff3f060b390a92b19f
#
_entry.id   4a222bb4fa43b7ff3f060b390a92b19f
#
_cell.length_a   1.000
_cell.length_b   1.000
_cell.length_c   1.000
_cell.angle_alpha   90.00
_cell.angle_beta   90.00
_cell.angle_gamma   90.00
#
_symmetry.space_group_name_H-M   'P 1'
#
loop_
_entity.id
_entity.type
_entity.pdbx_description
1 polymer ?
#
loop_
_entity_poly.entity_id
_entity_poly.type
_entity_poly.pdbx_seq_one_letter_code
_entity_poly.pdbx_strand_id
1 'polypeptide(L)'
;MMKEFLHRIKRKLMKMRLQPIRVFCLHHVCATFDAESMNTCDWMQIDDFKAKVQALQQDGVEFISLTEAYKHICDNWIRCKKYAVLTFDDGYASLKEILPWLNEQHIPATLFINGKYLDGKSYRNNPKEKYLTKEEIDHLSKQYPLLTIGSHGWEHIHATDMTNDEFVASADKNVALLSSHPCYIPFWAYAYGDHTQFTDMHLWNQHIVPIYIDGMKNYNEPNVIHRELL
;
A
#
# COMPACT_ATOMS: atom_id res chain seq x y z
N MET A 1 -5.50 11.26 48.26
CA MET A 1 -4.20 10.96 47.68
C MET A 1 -4.18 9.69 46.79
N MET A 2 -4.42 8.47 47.33
CA MET A 2 -4.36 7.22 46.53
C MET A 2 -5.41 7.12 45.44
N LYS A 3 -6.68 7.53 45.67
CA LYS A 3 -7.76 7.57 44.69
C LYS A 3 -7.51 8.59 43.57
N GLU A 4 -6.93 9.74 43.87
CA GLU A 4 -6.56 10.74 42.86
C GLU A 4 -5.35 10.30 42.03
N PHE A 5 -4.37 9.64 42.65
CA PHE A 5 -3.22 9.04 41.97
C PHE A 5 -3.70 7.95 40.97
N LEU A 6 -4.57 7.03 41.40
CA LEU A 6 -5.17 6.01 40.55
C LEU A 6 -6.05 6.61 39.44
N HIS A 7 -6.76 7.71 39.70
CA HIS A 7 -7.54 8.42 38.70
C HIS A 7 -6.65 9.12 37.67
N ARG A 8 -5.50 9.64 38.09
CA ARG A 8 -4.50 10.26 37.22
C ARG A 8 -3.78 9.21 36.34
N ILE A 9 -3.49 8.02 36.91
CA ILE A 9 -2.97 6.87 36.18
C ILE A 9 -4.00 6.36 35.15
N LYS A 10 -5.27 6.15 35.59
CA LYS A 10 -6.35 5.77 34.66
C LYS A 10 -6.53 6.79 33.54
N ARG A 11 -6.51 8.09 33.82
CA ARG A 11 -6.57 9.15 32.81
C ARG A 11 -5.34 9.14 31.87
N LYS A 12 -4.16 8.83 32.38
CA LYS A 12 -2.93 8.73 31.60
C LYS A 12 -2.94 7.45 30.74
N LEU A 13 -3.41 6.33 31.28
CA LEU A 13 -3.62 5.07 30.55
C LEU A 13 -4.75 5.17 29.52
N MET A 14 -5.85 5.88 29.83
CA MET A 14 -6.91 6.17 28.85
C MET A 14 -6.48 7.17 27.77
N LYS A 15 -5.48 8.02 28.02
CA LYS A 15 -4.83 8.88 27.01
C LYS A 15 -3.77 8.13 26.18
N MET A 16 -3.29 6.99 26.68
CA MET A 16 -2.51 6.03 25.88
C MET A 16 -3.47 5.19 25.00
N ARG A 17 -4.30 5.86 24.20
CA ARG A 17 -5.10 5.20 23.18
C ARG A 17 -4.14 4.49 22.23
N LEU A 18 -4.43 3.23 21.96
CA LEU A 18 -3.82 2.51 20.86
C LEU A 18 -3.93 3.39 19.62
N GLN A 19 -2.79 3.89 19.13
CA GLN A 19 -2.78 4.70 17.91
C GLN A 19 -2.95 3.77 16.73
N PRO A 20 -3.94 3.99 15.85
CA PRO A 20 -4.07 3.21 14.64
C PRO A 20 -2.90 3.48 13.70
N ILE A 21 -2.57 2.49 12.88
CA ILE A 21 -1.66 2.68 11.76
C ILE A 21 -2.52 3.06 10.55
N ARG A 22 -2.18 4.17 9.91
CA ARG A 22 -2.82 4.64 8.69
C ARG A 22 -2.06 4.09 7.49
N VAL A 23 -2.76 3.46 6.56
CA VAL A 23 -2.16 2.98 5.31
C VAL A 23 -2.86 3.70 4.15
N PHE A 24 -2.09 4.47 3.41
CA PHE A 24 -2.60 5.31 2.34
C PHE A 24 -2.52 4.61 0.99
N CYS A 25 -3.61 4.65 0.25
CA CYS A 25 -3.70 4.22 -1.14
C CYS A 25 -3.54 5.42 -2.07
N LEU A 26 -2.65 5.32 -3.02
CA LEU A 26 -2.31 6.30 -4.04
C LEU A 26 -2.14 5.58 -5.39
N HIS A 27 -2.22 6.35 -6.49
CA HIS A 27 -1.97 5.86 -7.84
C HIS A 27 -0.93 6.76 -8.52
N HIS A 28 -1.37 7.76 -9.29
CA HIS A 28 -0.47 8.72 -9.91
C HIS A 28 -0.09 9.84 -8.94
N VAL A 29 1.20 10.04 -8.71
CA VAL A 29 1.74 11.22 -8.01
C VAL A 29 2.82 11.85 -8.90
N CYS A 30 2.47 12.90 -9.62
CA CYS A 30 3.34 13.55 -10.59
C CYS A 30 3.03 15.05 -10.74
N ALA A 31 3.92 15.77 -11.42
CA ALA A 31 3.83 17.24 -11.55
C ALA A 31 2.65 17.68 -12.41
N THR A 32 2.36 16.94 -13.48
CA THR A 32 1.34 17.31 -14.47
C THR A 32 0.30 16.23 -14.65
N PHE A 33 -0.96 16.65 -14.67
CA PHE A 33 -2.07 15.79 -15.06
C PHE A 33 -2.09 15.64 -16.58
N ASP A 34 -2.09 14.40 -17.06
CA ASP A 34 -2.31 14.07 -18.47
C ASP A 34 -3.66 13.40 -18.64
N ALA A 35 -4.65 14.16 -19.10
CA ALA A 35 -6.02 13.68 -19.31
C ALA A 35 -6.13 12.55 -20.34
N GLU A 36 -5.10 12.33 -21.16
CA GLU A 36 -5.08 11.24 -22.14
C GLU A 36 -4.60 9.91 -21.54
N SER A 37 -3.81 9.97 -20.46
CA SER A 37 -3.22 8.79 -19.81
C SER A 37 -3.62 8.59 -18.37
N MET A 38 -4.37 9.50 -17.75
CA MET A 38 -4.72 9.46 -16.33
C MET A 38 -6.19 9.77 -16.10
N ASN A 39 -6.77 9.17 -15.06
CA ASN A 39 -8.06 9.58 -14.52
C ASN A 39 -7.84 10.64 -13.42
N THR A 40 -8.73 11.63 -13.33
CA THR A 40 -8.66 12.67 -12.31
C THR A 40 -8.77 12.15 -10.88
N CYS A 41 -9.52 11.07 -10.67
CA CYS A 41 -9.69 10.45 -9.34
C CYS A 41 -8.44 9.68 -8.88
N ASP A 42 -7.56 9.29 -9.81
CA ASP A 42 -6.37 8.50 -9.54
C ASP A 42 -5.11 9.34 -9.46
N TRP A 43 -5.21 10.65 -9.75
CA TRP A 43 -4.08 11.58 -9.77
C TRP A 43 -4.05 12.51 -8.57
N MET A 44 -2.85 12.69 -8.03
CA MET A 44 -2.52 13.73 -7.07
C MET A 44 -1.31 14.53 -7.56
N GLN A 45 -1.43 15.85 -7.51
CA GLN A 45 -0.34 16.75 -7.85
C GLN A 45 0.81 16.59 -6.85
N ILE A 46 2.06 16.54 -7.35
CA ILE A 46 3.23 16.18 -6.55
C ILE A 46 3.49 17.12 -5.36
N ASP A 47 3.23 18.44 -5.51
CA ASP A 47 3.45 19.39 -4.43
C ASP A 47 2.34 19.30 -3.37
N ASP A 48 1.09 19.00 -3.76
CA ASP A 48 0.00 18.72 -2.83
C ASP A 48 0.29 17.44 -2.02
N PHE A 49 0.80 16.40 -2.67
CA PHE A 49 1.24 15.19 -1.99
C PHE A 49 2.34 15.49 -0.96
N LYS A 50 3.39 16.21 -1.37
CA LYS A 50 4.48 16.60 -0.46
C LYS A 50 3.98 17.40 0.73
N ALA A 51 3.09 18.37 0.49
CA ALA A 51 2.50 19.19 1.54
C ALA A 51 1.70 18.35 2.55
N LYS A 52 0.89 17.38 2.07
CA LYS A 52 0.13 16.46 2.94
C LYS A 52 1.05 15.57 3.78
N VAL A 53 2.09 14.99 3.18
CA VAL A 53 3.06 14.16 3.89
C VAL A 53 3.80 14.98 4.95
N GLN A 54 4.28 16.19 4.61
CA GLN A 54 4.93 17.08 5.56
C GLN A 54 4.01 17.52 6.71
N ALA A 55 2.73 17.77 6.44
CA ALA A 55 1.77 18.09 7.49
C ALA A 55 1.57 16.91 8.45
N LEU A 56 1.52 15.67 7.94
CA LEU A 56 1.47 14.47 8.79
C LEU A 56 2.73 14.33 9.65
N GLN A 57 3.93 14.58 9.10
CA GLN A 57 5.18 14.56 9.86
C GLN A 57 5.20 15.63 10.96
N GLN A 58 4.71 16.84 10.67
CA GLN A 58 4.57 17.93 11.66
C GLN A 58 3.60 17.54 12.78
N ASP A 59 2.57 16.76 12.48
CA ASP A 59 1.64 16.17 13.46
C ASP A 59 2.24 14.98 14.26
N GLY A 60 3.51 14.67 14.03
CA GLY A 60 4.25 13.61 14.70
C GLY A 60 3.96 12.22 14.16
N VAL A 61 3.50 12.12 12.91
CA VAL A 61 3.37 10.83 12.20
C VAL A 61 4.73 10.41 11.66
N GLU A 62 5.13 9.18 11.96
CA GLU A 62 6.32 8.53 11.44
C GLU A 62 5.91 7.61 10.27
N PHE A 63 6.53 7.77 9.11
CA PHE A 63 6.29 6.90 7.97
C PHE A 63 7.18 5.66 8.07
N ILE A 64 6.55 4.48 8.02
CA ILE A 64 7.20 3.18 8.15
C ILE A 64 6.88 2.28 6.96
N SER A 65 7.64 1.21 6.78
CA SER A 65 7.36 0.22 5.73
C SER A 65 6.08 -0.57 6.03
N LEU A 66 5.46 -1.12 4.98
CA LEU A 66 4.26 -1.96 5.13
C LEU A 66 4.54 -3.21 5.98
N THR A 67 5.72 -3.80 5.82
CA THR A 67 6.15 -4.95 6.62
C THR A 67 6.30 -4.60 8.10
N GLU A 68 6.87 -3.44 8.42
CA GLU A 68 6.98 -2.96 9.79
C GLU A 68 5.62 -2.64 10.40
N ALA A 69 4.75 -2.00 9.62
CA ALA A 69 3.37 -1.72 10.03
C ALA A 69 2.61 -3.02 10.36
N TYR A 70 2.71 -4.03 9.50
CA TYR A 70 2.10 -5.33 9.72
C TYR A 70 2.64 -6.02 10.99
N LYS A 71 3.95 -5.97 11.21
CA LYS A 71 4.56 -6.46 12.45
C LYS A 71 3.96 -5.78 13.69
N HIS A 72 3.82 -4.46 13.65
CA HIS A 72 3.19 -3.71 14.73
C HIS A 72 1.71 -4.07 14.94
N ILE A 73 0.98 -4.43 13.88
CA ILE A 73 -0.41 -4.90 13.97
C ILE A 73 -0.47 -6.28 14.63
N CYS A 74 0.43 -7.20 14.24
CA CYS A 74 0.50 -8.56 14.79
C CYS A 74 0.96 -8.62 16.25
N ASP A 75 1.91 -7.77 16.63
CA ASP A 75 2.53 -7.79 17.98
C ASP A 75 1.56 -7.34 19.08
N ASN A 76 0.40 -6.84 18.73
CA ASN A 76 -0.67 -6.45 19.67
C ASN A 76 -0.23 -5.50 20.80
N TRP A 77 0.76 -4.65 20.54
CA TRP A 77 1.32 -3.73 21.52
C TRP A 77 0.55 -2.41 21.57
N ILE A 78 0.53 -1.77 22.74
CA ILE A 78 0.04 -0.40 22.88
C ILE A 78 0.99 0.53 22.14
N ARG A 79 0.53 1.11 21.02
CA ARG A 79 1.30 2.06 20.23
C ARG A 79 1.03 3.48 20.72
N CYS A 80 2.11 4.15 21.17
CA CYS A 80 2.06 5.56 21.57
C CYS A 80 2.42 6.51 20.42
N LYS A 81 3.12 6.00 19.40
CA LYS A 81 3.48 6.74 18.20
C LYS A 81 2.37 6.62 17.14
N LYS A 82 2.24 7.65 16.33
CA LYS A 82 1.40 7.66 15.13
C LYS A 82 2.23 7.15 13.98
N TYR A 83 1.76 6.14 13.28
CA TYR A 83 2.44 5.58 12.13
C TYR A 83 1.58 5.70 10.87
N ALA A 84 2.24 5.90 9.73
CA ALA A 84 1.64 5.85 8.41
C ALA A 84 2.49 5.04 7.42
N VAL A 85 1.82 4.52 6.40
CA VAL A 85 2.42 3.78 5.28
C VAL A 85 1.93 4.38 3.97
N LEU A 86 2.81 4.48 2.99
CA LEU A 86 2.46 4.88 1.62
C LEU A 86 2.43 3.65 0.71
N THR A 87 1.32 3.47 0.03
CA THR A 87 1.15 2.42 -0.99
C THR A 87 0.69 3.03 -2.31
N PHE A 88 1.20 2.53 -3.41
CA PHE A 88 0.88 2.98 -4.76
C PHE A 88 0.41 1.78 -5.58
N ASP A 89 -0.77 1.88 -6.17
CA ASP A 89 -1.36 0.79 -6.92
C ASP A 89 -1.01 0.86 -8.42
N ASP A 90 -1.32 -0.21 -9.14
CA ASP A 90 -1.23 -0.40 -10.59
C ASP A 90 0.18 -0.52 -11.19
N GLY A 91 1.21 0.03 -10.58
CA GLY A 91 2.56 0.01 -11.17
C GLY A 91 2.80 1.10 -12.21
N TYR A 92 2.17 2.25 -12.07
CA TYR A 92 2.32 3.36 -13.01
C TYR A 92 3.73 3.94 -13.05
N ALA A 93 4.20 4.28 -14.25
CA ALA A 93 5.52 4.88 -14.48
C ALA A 93 5.67 6.29 -13.87
N SER A 94 4.58 6.99 -13.57
CA SER A 94 4.58 8.29 -12.90
C SER A 94 5.21 8.27 -11.50
N LEU A 95 5.25 7.09 -10.85
CA LEU A 95 5.93 6.93 -9.55
C LEU A 95 7.41 7.36 -9.60
N LYS A 96 8.06 7.28 -10.76
CA LYS A 96 9.46 7.73 -10.93
C LYS A 96 9.68 9.19 -10.54
N GLU A 97 8.65 10.03 -10.62
CA GLU A 97 8.77 11.47 -10.28
C GLU A 97 8.85 11.71 -8.77
N ILE A 98 8.19 10.87 -7.95
CA ILE A 98 8.14 11.09 -6.50
C ILE A 98 9.19 10.29 -5.72
N LEU A 99 9.68 9.17 -6.26
CA LEU A 99 10.65 8.30 -5.58
C LEU A 99 11.93 9.02 -5.11
N PRO A 100 12.56 9.93 -5.88
CA PRO A 100 13.73 10.67 -5.42
C PRO A 100 13.45 11.42 -4.11
N TRP A 101 12.33 12.13 -4.04
CA TRP A 101 11.94 12.89 -2.86
C TRP A 101 11.63 11.98 -1.67
N LEU A 102 10.90 10.87 -1.87
CA LEU A 102 10.64 9.89 -0.81
C LEU A 102 11.94 9.33 -0.22
N ASN A 103 12.92 9.04 -1.09
CA ASN A 103 14.22 8.55 -0.67
C ASN A 103 15.02 9.58 0.14
N GLU A 104 15.01 10.85 -0.28
CA GLU A 104 15.61 11.96 0.47
C GLU A 104 14.99 12.15 1.85
N GLN A 105 13.68 11.95 1.96
CA GLN A 105 12.94 12.02 3.23
C GLN A 105 13.01 10.72 4.05
N HIS A 106 13.68 9.67 3.55
CA HIS A 106 13.72 8.34 4.16
C HIS A 106 12.33 7.74 4.39
N ILE A 107 11.38 8.00 3.50
CA ILE A 107 10.01 7.51 3.57
C ILE A 107 9.88 6.23 2.74
N PRO A 108 9.54 5.07 3.36
CA PRO A 108 9.28 3.84 2.63
C PRO A 108 8.03 3.93 1.74
N ALA A 109 8.06 3.22 0.62
CA ALA A 109 6.93 3.07 -0.28
C ALA A 109 6.73 1.62 -0.70
N THR A 110 5.48 1.22 -0.88
CA THR A 110 5.13 -0.09 -1.45
C THR A 110 4.36 0.12 -2.75
N LEU A 111 4.78 -0.54 -3.81
CA LEU A 111 4.13 -0.53 -5.11
C LEU A 111 3.40 -1.86 -5.34
N PHE A 112 2.10 -1.83 -5.54
CA PHE A 112 1.30 -3.00 -5.90
C PHE A 112 1.17 -3.12 -7.42
N ILE A 113 1.56 -4.29 -7.95
CA ILE A 113 1.84 -4.48 -9.37
C ILE A 113 0.89 -5.52 -9.97
N ASN A 114 0.33 -5.15 -11.13
CA ASN A 114 -0.32 -6.09 -12.04
C ASN A 114 0.74 -6.70 -12.98
N GLY A 115 1.01 -7.98 -12.83
CA GLY A 115 2.10 -8.64 -13.56
C GLY A 115 1.98 -8.59 -15.09
N LYS A 116 0.76 -8.54 -15.61
CA LYS A 116 0.51 -8.43 -17.07
C LYS A 116 1.07 -7.14 -17.67
N TYR A 117 1.15 -6.06 -16.89
CA TYR A 117 1.54 -4.74 -17.40
C TYR A 117 3.05 -4.45 -17.31
N LEU A 118 3.83 -5.38 -16.76
CA LEU A 118 5.28 -5.23 -16.61
C LEU A 118 6.09 -5.24 -17.92
N ASP A 119 5.43 -5.36 -19.05
CA ASP A 119 6.07 -5.15 -20.36
C ASP A 119 5.98 -3.67 -20.82
N GLY A 120 5.49 -2.79 -19.97
CA GLY A 120 5.30 -1.36 -20.22
C GLY A 120 4.10 -1.03 -21.12
N LYS A 121 3.29 -2.04 -21.50
CA LYS A 121 2.11 -1.82 -22.33
C LYS A 121 0.86 -1.69 -21.50
N SER A 122 -0.05 -0.83 -21.95
CA SER A 122 -1.40 -0.78 -21.40
C SER A 122 -2.28 -1.86 -22.04
N TYR A 123 -2.94 -2.61 -21.17
CA TYR A 123 -3.98 -3.60 -21.58
C TYR A 123 -5.38 -3.17 -21.08
N ARG A 124 -5.47 -1.98 -20.48
CA ARG A 124 -6.73 -1.37 -20.01
C ARG A 124 -7.35 -0.53 -21.11
N ASN A 125 -8.48 0.07 -20.80
CA ASN A 125 -9.25 0.89 -21.76
C ASN A 125 -8.50 2.16 -22.23
N ASN A 126 -7.44 2.55 -21.54
CA ASN A 126 -6.61 3.67 -21.94
C ASN A 126 -5.24 3.19 -22.46
N PRO A 127 -5.02 3.12 -23.78
CA PRO A 127 -3.76 2.65 -24.36
C PRO A 127 -2.58 3.61 -24.13
N LYS A 128 -2.81 4.82 -23.61
CA LYS A 128 -1.77 5.81 -23.30
C LYS A 128 -1.25 5.72 -21.88
N GLU A 129 -1.89 4.97 -20.99
CA GLU A 129 -1.35 4.67 -19.67
C GLU A 129 0.01 4.01 -19.77
N LYS A 130 0.95 4.48 -18.97
CA LYS A 130 2.32 3.98 -18.94
C LYS A 130 2.59 3.27 -17.63
N TYR A 131 2.98 2.02 -17.73
CA TYR A 131 3.37 1.18 -16.60
C TYR A 131 4.88 1.06 -16.54
N LEU A 132 5.39 0.76 -15.36
CA LEU A 132 6.79 0.38 -15.17
C LEU A 132 7.07 -0.95 -15.86
N THR A 133 8.22 -1.06 -16.52
CA THR A 133 8.71 -2.35 -17.00
C THR A 133 9.43 -3.10 -15.87
N LYS A 134 9.65 -4.40 -16.07
CA LYS A 134 10.41 -5.22 -15.13
C LYS A 134 11.82 -4.66 -14.91
N GLU A 135 12.50 -4.25 -15.98
CA GLU A 135 13.83 -3.66 -15.92
C GLU A 135 13.85 -2.33 -15.15
N GLU A 136 12.79 -1.52 -15.31
CA GLU A 136 12.66 -0.28 -14.54
C GLU A 136 12.47 -0.57 -13.04
N ILE A 137 11.68 -1.58 -12.67
CA ILE A 137 11.52 -1.99 -11.26
C ILE A 137 12.83 -2.51 -10.70
N ASP A 138 13.56 -3.35 -11.45
CA ASP A 138 14.89 -3.84 -11.07
C ASP A 138 15.88 -2.70 -10.83
N HIS A 139 15.81 -1.63 -11.64
CA HIS A 139 16.65 -0.44 -11.48
C HIS A 139 16.22 0.38 -10.26
N LEU A 140 14.92 0.70 -10.15
CA LEU A 140 14.37 1.53 -9.08
C LEU A 140 14.57 0.91 -7.71
N SER A 141 14.41 -0.41 -7.56
CA SER A 141 14.61 -1.10 -6.28
C SER A 141 16.06 -1.06 -5.79
N LYS A 142 17.03 -0.99 -6.71
CA LYS A 142 18.44 -0.81 -6.36
C LYS A 142 18.76 0.64 -6.00
N GLN A 143 18.13 1.58 -6.69
CA GLN A 143 18.34 3.02 -6.47
C GLN A 143 17.60 3.51 -5.21
N TYR A 144 16.45 2.93 -4.89
CA TYR A 144 15.58 3.29 -3.78
C TYR A 144 15.37 2.09 -2.84
N PRO A 145 16.29 1.85 -1.88
CA PRO A 145 16.26 0.66 -1.03
C PRO A 145 15.02 0.52 -0.14
N LEU A 146 14.27 1.62 0.07
CA LEU A 146 13.03 1.65 0.84
C LEU A 146 11.78 1.39 -0.03
N LEU A 147 11.97 1.12 -1.33
CA LEU A 147 10.89 0.68 -2.22
C LEU A 147 10.69 -0.82 -2.11
N THR A 148 9.46 -1.24 -1.86
CA THR A 148 9.04 -2.64 -1.90
C THR A 148 7.94 -2.84 -2.92
N ILE A 149 7.73 -4.07 -3.39
CA ILE A 149 6.64 -4.42 -4.30
C ILE A 149 5.75 -5.49 -3.70
N GLY A 150 4.46 -5.40 -3.98
CA GLY A 150 3.44 -6.39 -3.65
C GLY A 150 2.56 -6.72 -4.85
N SER A 151 1.61 -7.59 -4.67
CA SER A 151 0.72 -8.08 -5.72
C SER A 151 -0.56 -7.25 -5.85
N HIS A 152 -0.99 -6.95 -7.10
CA HIS A 152 -2.27 -6.30 -7.43
C HIS A 152 -3.13 -7.14 -8.40
N GLY A 153 -2.85 -8.42 -8.51
CA GLY A 153 -3.44 -9.33 -9.49
C GLY A 153 -2.64 -9.41 -10.78
N TRP A 154 -2.92 -10.44 -11.58
CA TRP A 154 -2.29 -10.55 -12.90
C TRP A 154 -2.78 -9.45 -13.84
N GLU A 155 -4.11 -9.29 -13.88
CA GLU A 155 -4.84 -8.24 -14.58
C GLU A 155 -5.62 -7.41 -13.56
N HIS A 156 -5.91 -6.16 -13.89
CA HIS A 156 -6.71 -5.30 -13.02
C HIS A 156 -8.21 -5.60 -13.23
N ILE A 157 -8.69 -6.71 -12.66
CA ILE A 157 -10.07 -7.19 -12.75
C ILE A 157 -10.66 -7.30 -11.34
N HIS A 158 -11.95 -7.00 -11.21
CA HIS A 158 -12.67 -7.21 -9.95
C HIS A 158 -12.59 -8.66 -9.50
N ALA A 159 -12.19 -8.90 -8.26
CA ALA A 159 -12.09 -10.27 -7.74
C ALA A 159 -13.47 -10.95 -7.68
N THR A 160 -14.53 -10.17 -7.54
CA THR A 160 -15.93 -10.63 -7.55
C THR A 160 -16.46 -11.01 -8.94
N ASP A 161 -15.81 -10.55 -10.01
CA ASP A 161 -16.16 -10.89 -11.39
C ASP A 161 -15.46 -12.16 -11.88
N MET A 162 -14.52 -12.69 -11.09
CA MET A 162 -13.79 -13.92 -11.38
C MET A 162 -14.47 -15.14 -10.79
N THR A 163 -14.42 -16.26 -11.49
CA THR A 163 -14.61 -17.57 -10.86
C THR A 163 -13.45 -17.87 -9.90
N ASN A 164 -13.64 -18.79 -8.99
CA ASN A 164 -12.58 -19.20 -8.06
C ASN A 164 -11.32 -19.68 -8.78
N ASP A 165 -11.45 -20.46 -9.84
CA ASP A 165 -10.33 -20.99 -10.62
C ASP A 165 -9.58 -19.87 -11.38
N GLU A 166 -10.29 -18.89 -11.91
CA GLU A 166 -9.70 -17.72 -12.57
C GLU A 166 -8.91 -16.86 -11.57
N PHE A 167 -9.47 -16.63 -10.36
CA PHE A 167 -8.76 -15.90 -9.33
C PHE A 167 -7.48 -16.63 -8.91
N VAL A 168 -7.56 -17.95 -8.65
CA VAL A 168 -6.39 -18.78 -8.31
C VAL A 168 -5.31 -18.67 -9.40
N ALA A 169 -5.68 -18.87 -10.66
CA ALA A 169 -4.74 -18.78 -11.77
C ALA A 169 -4.09 -17.39 -11.90
N SER A 170 -4.87 -16.32 -11.70
CA SER A 170 -4.40 -14.93 -11.69
C SER A 170 -3.44 -14.66 -10.53
N ALA A 171 -3.81 -15.11 -9.32
CA ALA A 171 -3.03 -14.91 -8.11
C ALA A 171 -1.70 -15.66 -8.19
N ASP A 172 -1.73 -16.95 -8.48
CA ASP A 172 -0.53 -17.80 -8.56
C ASP A 172 0.44 -17.29 -9.61
N LYS A 173 -0.07 -16.88 -10.77
CA LYS A 173 0.75 -16.33 -11.85
C LYS A 173 1.43 -15.02 -11.46
N ASN A 174 0.71 -14.11 -10.80
CA ASN A 174 1.27 -12.83 -10.37
C ASN A 174 2.31 -13.02 -9.27
N VAL A 175 2.01 -13.84 -8.28
CA VAL A 175 2.92 -14.17 -7.17
C VAL A 175 4.17 -14.86 -7.68
N ALA A 176 4.05 -15.85 -8.57
CA ALA A 176 5.19 -16.55 -9.15
C ALA A 176 6.14 -15.60 -9.91
N LEU A 177 5.58 -14.59 -10.60
CA LEU A 177 6.38 -13.58 -11.29
C LEU A 177 7.12 -12.66 -10.30
N LEU A 178 6.42 -12.14 -9.29
CA LEU A 178 6.93 -11.09 -8.42
C LEU A 178 7.79 -11.64 -7.27
N SER A 179 7.49 -12.84 -6.74
CA SER A 179 8.17 -13.40 -5.57
C SER A 179 9.66 -13.69 -5.78
N SER A 180 10.10 -13.78 -7.04
CA SER A 180 11.52 -13.90 -7.37
C SER A 180 12.31 -12.59 -7.21
N HIS A 181 11.60 -11.45 -7.08
CA HIS A 181 12.23 -10.14 -6.97
C HIS A 181 12.67 -9.85 -5.52
N PRO A 182 13.91 -9.36 -5.29
CA PRO A 182 14.44 -9.15 -3.93
C PRO A 182 13.65 -8.21 -3.03
N CYS A 183 12.94 -7.25 -3.61
CA CYS A 183 12.11 -6.30 -2.84
C CYS A 183 10.63 -6.72 -2.73
N TYR A 184 10.28 -7.94 -3.16
CA TYR A 184 8.92 -8.45 -3.01
C TYR A 184 8.56 -8.68 -1.56
N ILE A 185 7.34 -8.29 -1.20
CA ILE A 185 6.72 -8.58 0.10
C ILE A 185 5.36 -9.27 -0.11
N PRO A 186 4.96 -10.23 0.75
CA PRO A 186 3.76 -11.05 0.55
C PRO A 186 2.48 -10.32 0.97
N PHE A 187 2.15 -9.27 0.26
CA PHE A 187 0.93 -8.49 0.43
C PHE A 187 0.18 -8.38 -0.89
N TRP A 188 -1.14 -8.44 -0.82
CA TRP A 188 -2.04 -8.39 -1.97
C TRP A 188 -3.05 -7.26 -1.81
N ALA A 189 -2.92 -6.21 -2.61
CA ALA A 189 -3.97 -5.20 -2.74
C ALA A 189 -4.96 -5.67 -3.82
N TYR A 190 -6.24 -5.71 -3.46
CA TYR A 190 -7.28 -6.05 -4.43
C TYR A 190 -7.52 -4.91 -5.41
N ALA A 191 -7.57 -5.22 -6.70
CA ALA A 191 -8.05 -4.30 -7.72
C ALA A 191 -9.49 -3.86 -7.38
N TYR A 192 -9.75 -2.56 -7.41
CA TYR A 192 -11.02 -1.93 -6.98
C TYR A 192 -11.39 -2.15 -5.51
N GLY A 193 -10.64 -2.94 -4.75
CA GLY A 193 -10.85 -3.19 -3.32
C GLY A 193 -11.87 -4.28 -3.00
N ASP A 194 -12.53 -4.89 -3.96
CA ASP A 194 -13.51 -5.94 -3.72
C ASP A 194 -12.88 -7.32 -3.63
N HIS A 195 -13.44 -8.15 -2.78
CA HIS A 195 -12.93 -9.47 -2.45
C HIS A 195 -14.05 -10.41 -2.02
N THR A 196 -13.77 -11.70 -1.92
CA THR A 196 -14.67 -12.72 -1.40
C THR A 196 -13.97 -13.51 -0.29
N GLN A 197 -14.74 -14.22 0.52
CA GLN A 197 -14.16 -15.11 1.53
C GLN A 197 -13.22 -16.16 0.89
N PHE A 198 -13.54 -16.64 -0.29
CA PHE A 198 -12.70 -17.62 -1.00
C PHE A 198 -11.35 -16.99 -1.40
N THR A 199 -11.36 -15.78 -1.97
CA THR A 199 -10.14 -15.11 -2.40
C THR A 199 -9.21 -14.81 -1.22
N ASP A 200 -9.77 -14.37 -0.08
CA ASP A 200 -9.01 -14.14 1.14
C ASP A 200 -8.39 -15.45 1.67
N MET A 201 -9.18 -16.52 1.74
CA MET A 201 -8.68 -17.83 2.20
C MET A 201 -7.57 -18.37 1.30
N HIS A 202 -7.67 -18.17 -0.02
CA HIS A 202 -6.63 -18.58 -0.96
C HIS A 202 -5.31 -17.85 -0.67
N LEU A 203 -5.35 -16.52 -0.47
CA LEU A 203 -4.18 -15.71 -0.14
C LEU A 203 -3.57 -16.09 1.23
N TRP A 204 -4.38 -16.28 2.26
CA TRP A 204 -3.90 -16.68 3.59
C TRP A 204 -3.22 -18.05 3.55
N ASN A 205 -3.74 -19.00 2.78
CA ASN A 205 -3.12 -20.32 2.60
C ASN A 205 -1.73 -20.24 1.95
N GLN A 206 -1.47 -19.17 1.20
CA GLN A 206 -0.16 -18.88 0.61
C GLN A 206 0.68 -17.94 1.48
N HIS A 207 0.25 -17.63 2.72
CA HIS A 207 0.88 -16.66 3.62
C HIS A 207 0.98 -15.25 3.04
N ILE A 208 0.01 -14.86 2.22
CA ILE A 208 -0.14 -13.52 1.65
C ILE A 208 -1.21 -12.78 2.42
N VAL A 209 -0.91 -11.55 2.83
CA VAL A 209 -1.84 -10.70 3.58
C VAL A 209 -2.69 -9.88 2.62
N PRO A 210 -4.03 -10.05 2.62
CA PRO A 210 -4.91 -9.22 1.82
C PRO A 210 -4.99 -7.79 2.34
N ILE A 211 -5.18 -6.85 1.43
CA ILE A 211 -5.28 -5.43 1.71
C ILE A 211 -6.56 -4.89 1.07
N TYR A 212 -7.41 -4.24 1.88
CA TYR A 212 -8.68 -3.66 1.48
C TYR A 212 -8.58 -2.14 1.35
N ILE A 213 -9.43 -1.55 0.55
CA ILE A 213 -9.63 -0.09 0.44
C ILE A 213 -11.03 0.25 0.93
N ASP A 214 -11.21 0.44 2.23
CA ASP A 214 -12.50 0.62 2.90
C ASP A 214 -12.53 1.82 3.86
N GLY A 215 -11.43 2.58 3.94
CA GLY A 215 -11.30 3.74 4.82
C GLY A 215 -11.16 3.41 6.30
N MET A 216 -11.06 2.14 6.67
CA MET A 216 -10.86 1.72 8.05
C MET A 216 -9.42 1.95 8.51
N LYS A 217 -9.22 1.94 9.81
CA LYS A 217 -7.90 2.10 10.44
C LYS A 217 -7.42 0.80 11.03
N ASN A 218 -6.11 0.56 10.92
CA ASN A 218 -5.49 -0.66 11.41
C ASN A 218 -5.15 -0.54 12.90
N TYR A 219 -5.68 -1.46 13.69
CA TYR A 219 -5.37 -1.59 15.12
C TYR A 219 -4.58 -2.88 15.38
N ASN A 220 -5.23 -3.98 15.64
CA ASN A 220 -4.63 -5.27 16.00
C ASN A 220 -5.35 -6.44 15.29
N GLU A 221 -5.64 -6.27 14.01
CA GLU A 221 -6.31 -7.28 13.17
C GLU A 221 -5.30 -7.89 12.20
N PRO A 222 -4.61 -9.00 12.56
CA PRO A 222 -3.43 -9.47 11.82
C PRO A 222 -3.75 -10.14 10.47
N ASN A 223 -5.02 -10.39 10.18
CA ASN A 223 -5.41 -11.13 8.97
C ASN A 223 -5.60 -10.25 7.73
N VAL A 224 -5.66 -8.93 7.92
CA VAL A 224 -5.95 -7.97 6.86
C VAL A 224 -5.32 -6.61 7.18
N ILE A 225 -5.04 -5.85 6.13
CA ILE A 225 -4.69 -4.44 6.24
C ILE A 225 -5.77 -3.61 5.56
N HIS A 226 -6.20 -2.55 6.23
CA HIS A 226 -7.16 -1.58 5.73
C HIS A 226 -6.45 -0.33 5.22
N ARG A 227 -6.93 0.23 4.10
CA ARG A 227 -6.38 1.45 3.49
C ARG A 227 -7.43 2.54 3.40
N GLU A 228 -6.94 3.78 3.41
CA GLU A 228 -7.70 4.99 3.15
C GLU A 228 -7.01 5.83 2.07
N LEU A 229 -7.73 6.75 1.42
CA LEU A 229 -7.13 7.72 0.50
C LEU A 229 -6.37 8.80 1.28
N LEU A 230 -5.26 9.29 0.74
CA LEU A 230 -4.44 10.36 1.35
C LEU A 230 -5.07 11.74 1.21
#